data_2e3c9461be35e53aebb6b97baa7a7b29
#
_entry.id   2e3c9461be35e53aebb6b97baa7a7b29
#
_cell.length_a   1.000
_cell.length_b   1.000
_cell.length_c   1.000
_cell.angle_alpha   90.00
_cell.angle_beta   90.00
_cell.angle_gamma   90.00
#
_symmetry.space_group_name_H-M   'P 1'
#
loop_
_entity.id
_entity.type
_entity.pdbx_description
1 polymer ?
#
loop_
_entity_poly.entity_id
_entity_poly.type
_entity_poly.pdbx_seq_one_letter_code
_entity_poly.pdbx_strand_id
1 'polypeptide(L)'
;FQIFDMKIHTLIKKELFKGPMKPLLEAIGGIAVDRKANKDIVSVMVEHFQQNEKFNLVIAPEATRAKTGETRRPIRTGFWHIAKAAGVPIVLMYANSNTKQGGILGKIYPTEINHDLALLKQLYKDKVGLDIVIPEPKN
;
A
#
# COMPACT_ATOMS: atom_id res chain seq x y z
N PHE A 1 10.52 6.80 10.17
CA PHE A 1 10.16 5.59 10.92
C PHE A 1 11.02 4.42 10.48
N GLN A 2 11.70 3.78 11.40
CA GLN A 2 12.56 2.64 11.12
C GLN A 2 12.04 1.39 11.83
N ILE A 3 11.88 0.30 11.05
CA ILE A 3 11.68 -1.04 11.59
C ILE A 3 12.81 -1.91 11.04
N PHE A 4 13.55 -2.60 11.90
CA PHE A 4 14.69 -3.43 11.51
C PHE A 4 15.68 -2.73 10.59
N ASP A 5 16.04 -1.48 10.90
CA ASP A 5 16.95 -0.65 10.11
C ASP A 5 16.44 -0.29 8.69
N MET A 6 15.17 -0.51 8.43
CA MET A 6 14.53 -0.10 7.17
C MET A 6 13.82 1.23 7.33
N LYS A 7 14.09 2.17 6.41
CA LYS A 7 13.31 3.39 6.30
C LYS A 7 11.99 3.09 5.59
N ILE A 8 10.89 3.36 6.28
CA ILE A 8 9.54 3.14 5.74
C ILE A 8 8.95 4.48 5.35
N HIS A 9 8.39 4.55 4.15
CA HIS A 9 7.64 5.69 3.65
C HIS A 9 6.18 5.30 3.44
N THR A 10 5.27 6.25 3.61
CA THR A 10 3.84 6.05 3.38
C THR A 10 3.24 7.24 2.64
N LEU A 11 2.20 6.99 1.86
CA LEU A 11 1.49 8.04 1.12
C LEU A 11 0.47 8.71 2.05
N ILE A 12 0.53 10.04 2.14
CA ILE A 12 -0.36 10.84 2.97
C ILE A 12 -0.98 11.95 2.12
N LYS A 13 -2.25 12.23 2.34
CA LYS A 13 -2.94 13.32 1.64
C LYS A 13 -2.20 14.64 1.85
N LYS A 14 -1.95 15.36 0.77
CA LYS A 14 -1.23 16.65 0.79
C LYS A 14 -1.86 17.66 1.76
N GLU A 15 -3.17 17.66 1.89
CA GLU A 15 -3.90 18.57 2.78
C GLU A 15 -3.50 18.40 4.25
N LEU A 16 -3.09 17.19 4.67
CA LEU A 16 -2.64 16.94 6.03
C LEU A 16 -1.26 17.53 6.33
N PHE A 17 -0.47 17.84 5.31
CA PHE A 17 0.83 18.52 5.47
C PHE A 17 0.70 20.03 5.68
N LYS A 18 -0.51 20.58 5.54
CA LYS A 18 -0.80 22.00 5.80
C LYS A 18 -1.22 22.13 7.27
N GLY A 19 -0.29 22.43 8.15
CA GLY A 19 -0.63 22.66 9.54
C GLY A 19 0.42 22.15 10.52
N PRO A 20 0.07 22.10 11.84
CA PRO A 20 1.04 21.75 12.89
C PRO A 20 1.54 20.30 12.84
N MET A 21 0.86 19.43 12.09
CA MET A 21 1.26 18.02 11.96
C MET A 21 2.35 17.77 10.91
N LYS A 22 2.67 18.76 10.07
CA LYS A 22 3.66 18.61 9.00
C LYS A 22 5.00 18.01 9.48
N PRO A 23 5.65 18.54 10.53
CA PRO A 23 6.91 17.97 10.99
C PRO A 23 6.80 16.51 11.44
N LEU A 24 5.69 16.16 12.10
CA LEU A 24 5.45 14.79 12.55
C LEU A 24 5.27 13.85 11.35
N LEU A 25 4.50 14.26 10.34
CA LEU A 25 4.26 13.45 9.15
C LEU A 25 5.54 13.23 8.34
N GLU A 26 6.38 14.23 8.24
CA GLU A 26 7.70 14.10 7.59
C GLU A 26 8.62 13.16 8.40
N ALA A 27 8.60 13.24 9.72
CA ALA A 27 9.41 12.41 10.60
C ALA A 27 9.07 10.91 10.49
N ILE A 28 7.81 10.57 10.23
CA ILE A 28 7.38 9.17 10.04
C ILE A 28 7.53 8.68 8.60
N GLY A 29 8.16 9.46 7.71
CA GLY A 29 8.37 9.09 6.33
C GLY A 29 7.17 9.31 5.41
N GLY A 30 6.28 10.24 5.77
CA GLY A 30 5.13 10.61 4.95
C GLY A 30 5.51 11.27 3.63
N ILE A 31 4.93 10.82 2.54
CA ILE A 31 5.05 11.43 1.21
C ILE A 31 3.72 12.08 0.86
N ALA A 32 3.74 13.39 0.60
CA ALA A 32 2.55 14.14 0.24
C ALA A 32 2.02 13.74 -1.13
N VAL A 33 0.74 13.41 -1.19
CA VAL A 33 0.05 13.04 -2.42
C VAL A 33 -1.09 14.01 -2.70
N ASP A 34 -1.07 14.66 -3.84
CA ASP A 34 -2.16 15.49 -4.32
C ASP A 34 -3.02 14.71 -5.31
N ARG A 35 -4.15 14.20 -4.82
CA ARG A 35 -5.08 13.42 -5.64
C ARG A 35 -5.88 14.29 -6.64
N LYS A 36 -5.92 15.62 -6.41
CA LYS A 36 -6.66 16.54 -7.25
C LYS A 36 -5.84 17.06 -8.45
N ALA A 37 -4.53 16.95 -8.39
CA ALA A 37 -3.63 17.53 -9.38
C ALA A 37 -3.36 16.64 -10.60
N ASN A 38 -4.08 15.55 -10.81
CA ASN A 38 -3.87 14.58 -11.90
C ASN A 38 -2.39 14.18 -12.11
N LYS A 39 -1.56 14.32 -11.07
CA LYS A 39 -0.18 13.87 -11.14
C LYS A 39 -0.16 12.35 -11.14
N ASP A 40 0.62 11.81 -12.02
CA ASP A 40 0.87 10.38 -12.07
C ASP A 40 1.68 9.95 -10.84
N ILE A 41 0.97 9.49 -9.81
CA ILE A 41 1.56 9.01 -8.57
C ILE A 41 2.51 7.84 -8.82
N VAL A 42 2.20 7.02 -9.81
CA VAL A 42 3.04 5.87 -10.18
C VAL A 42 4.42 6.36 -10.63
N SER A 43 4.49 7.32 -11.54
CA SER A 43 5.77 7.87 -12.01
C SER A 43 6.57 8.51 -10.88
N VAL A 44 5.91 9.27 -9.99
CA VAL A 44 6.57 9.90 -8.84
C VAL A 44 7.18 8.84 -7.91
N MET A 45 6.44 7.79 -7.61
CA MET A 45 6.95 6.71 -6.75
C MET A 45 8.07 5.91 -7.42
N VAL A 46 7.99 5.68 -8.72
CA VAL A 46 9.08 5.03 -9.48
C VAL A 46 10.37 5.83 -9.38
N GLU A 47 10.30 7.15 -9.49
CA GLU A 47 11.47 8.02 -9.28
C GLU A 47 12.09 7.86 -7.89
N HIS A 48 11.26 7.78 -6.85
CA HIS A 48 11.75 7.54 -5.48
C HIS A 48 12.48 6.21 -5.37
N PHE A 49 11.98 5.15 -5.98
CA PHE A 49 12.64 3.85 -6.01
C PHE A 49 13.97 3.89 -6.79
N GLN A 50 14.03 4.63 -7.88
CA GLN A 50 15.24 4.76 -8.69
C GLN A 50 16.34 5.58 -8.00
N GLN A 51 15.97 6.59 -7.23
CA GLN A 51 16.91 7.50 -6.56
C GLN A 51 17.42 6.96 -5.23
N ASN A 52 16.76 5.97 -4.65
CA ASN A 52 17.09 5.45 -3.31
C ASN A 52 17.17 3.93 -3.33
N GLU A 53 18.35 3.37 -3.10
CA GLU A 53 18.56 1.92 -3.07
C GLU A 53 17.77 1.20 -1.98
N LYS A 54 17.50 1.89 -0.87
CA LYS A 54 16.80 1.34 0.30
C LYS A 54 15.43 2.00 0.53
N PHE A 55 14.69 2.21 -0.54
CA PHE A 55 13.36 2.80 -0.45
C PHE A 55 12.30 1.73 -0.20
N ASN A 56 11.51 1.90 0.86
CA ASN A 56 10.39 1.01 1.20
C ASN A 56 9.11 1.84 1.31
N LEU A 57 8.11 1.46 0.54
CA LEU A 57 6.82 2.13 0.53
C LEU A 57 5.76 1.22 1.13
N VAL A 58 5.08 1.69 2.17
CA VAL A 58 3.96 0.98 2.79
C VAL A 58 2.66 1.61 2.31
N ILE A 59 1.78 0.80 1.78
CA ILE A 59 0.47 1.22 1.28
C ILE A 59 -0.61 0.35 1.91
N ALA A 60 -1.66 0.99 2.43
CA ALA A 60 -2.91 0.33 2.76
C ALA A 60 -3.86 0.51 1.57
N PRO A 61 -4.09 -0.54 0.76
CA PRO A 61 -4.85 -0.41 -0.48
C PRO A 61 -6.36 -0.24 -0.27
N GLU A 62 -6.84 -0.45 0.95
CA GLU A 62 -8.24 -0.17 1.30
C GLU A 62 -8.43 1.34 1.50
N ALA A 63 -9.31 1.95 0.71
CA ALA A 63 -9.53 3.39 0.74
C ALA A 63 -10.18 3.89 2.04
N THR A 64 -10.98 3.04 2.68
CA THR A 64 -11.67 3.30 3.96
C THR A 64 -11.84 2.00 4.71
N ARG A 65 -11.70 2.05 6.03
CA ARG A 65 -12.08 0.92 6.88
C ARG A 65 -13.59 0.69 6.75
N ALA A 66 -14.00 -0.52 6.43
CA ALA A 66 -15.41 -0.86 6.46
C ALA A 66 -15.93 -0.74 7.89
N LYS A 67 -16.97 0.05 8.08
CA LYS A 67 -17.71 0.05 9.35
C LYS A 67 -18.45 -1.26 9.48
N THR A 68 -18.72 -1.66 10.71
CA THR A 68 -19.51 -2.87 10.99
C THR A 68 -20.85 -2.82 10.22
N GLY A 69 -21.09 -3.83 9.37
CA GLY A 69 -22.30 -3.92 8.56
C GLY A 69 -22.24 -3.30 7.16
N GLU A 70 -21.14 -2.63 6.81
CA GLU A 70 -20.94 -2.11 5.46
C GLU A 70 -20.27 -3.13 4.54
N THR A 71 -20.66 -3.13 3.26
CA THR A 71 -19.99 -3.93 2.23
C THR A 71 -18.58 -3.37 2.02
N ARG A 72 -17.58 -4.24 2.05
CA ARG A 72 -16.21 -3.84 1.76
C ARG A 72 -16.08 -3.41 0.31
N ARG A 73 -15.40 -2.29 0.09
CA ARG A 73 -15.08 -1.81 -1.25
C ARG A 73 -13.90 -2.58 -1.81
N PRO A 74 -13.82 -2.72 -3.16
CA PRO A 74 -12.63 -3.29 -3.79
C PRO A 74 -11.38 -2.50 -3.42
N ILE A 75 -10.27 -3.22 -3.25
CA ILE A 75 -8.97 -2.57 -3.01
C ILE A 75 -8.53 -1.76 -4.24
N ARG A 76 -7.78 -0.70 -3.99
CA ARG A 76 -7.16 0.08 -5.06
C ARG A 76 -5.90 -0.61 -5.56
N THR A 77 -5.65 -0.54 -6.84
CA THR A 77 -4.56 -1.26 -7.51
C THR A 77 -3.30 -0.44 -7.76
N GLY A 78 -3.25 0.80 -7.29
CA GLY A 78 -2.09 1.68 -7.47
C GLY A 78 -0.78 1.07 -7.00
N PHE A 79 -0.79 0.33 -5.90
CA PHE A 79 0.39 -0.37 -5.38
C PHE A 79 0.98 -1.36 -6.38
N TRP A 80 0.14 -2.07 -7.11
CA TRP A 80 0.57 -3.03 -8.12
C TRP A 80 1.26 -2.33 -9.30
N HIS A 81 0.66 -1.24 -9.79
CA HIS A 81 1.23 -0.46 -10.88
C HIS A 81 2.58 0.16 -10.51
N ILE A 82 2.71 0.68 -9.28
CA ILE A 82 3.98 1.21 -8.76
C ILE A 82 5.04 0.10 -8.71
N ALA A 83 4.72 -1.04 -8.14
CA ALA A 83 5.67 -2.15 -8.01
C ALA A 83 6.08 -2.71 -9.36
N LYS A 84 5.14 -2.85 -10.30
CA LYS A 84 5.41 -3.33 -11.66
C LYS A 84 6.34 -2.37 -12.42
N ALA A 85 6.06 -1.07 -12.38
CA ALA A 85 6.85 -0.05 -13.06
C ALA A 85 8.23 0.14 -12.42
N ALA A 86 8.34 0.04 -11.10
CA ALA A 86 9.60 0.15 -10.38
C ALA A 86 10.44 -1.13 -10.42
N GLY A 87 9.87 -2.26 -10.82
CA GLY A 87 10.56 -3.56 -10.83
C GLY A 87 10.86 -4.09 -9.44
N VAL A 88 10.00 -3.83 -8.47
CA VAL A 88 10.19 -4.25 -7.07
C VAL A 88 9.11 -5.24 -6.64
N PRO A 89 9.40 -6.13 -5.68
CA PRO A 89 8.41 -7.06 -5.16
C PRO A 89 7.40 -6.37 -4.25
N ILE A 90 6.22 -6.99 -4.11
CA ILE A 90 5.18 -6.61 -3.17
C ILE A 90 5.24 -7.58 -1.98
N VAL A 91 5.47 -7.05 -0.79
CA VAL A 91 5.44 -7.82 0.45
C VAL A 91 4.06 -7.66 1.08
N LEU A 92 3.37 -8.77 1.25
CA LEU A 92 2.04 -8.79 1.85
C LEU A 92 2.15 -8.87 3.37
N MET A 93 1.52 -7.92 4.05
CA MET A 93 1.55 -7.82 5.50
C MET A 93 0.14 -7.76 6.06
N TYR A 94 -0.01 -8.13 7.32
CA TYR A 94 -1.26 -7.94 8.05
C TYR A 94 -0.99 -7.40 9.45
N ALA A 95 -1.99 -6.71 9.99
CA ALA A 95 -2.00 -6.30 11.38
C ALA A 95 -3.42 -6.47 11.94
N ASN A 96 -3.53 -7.15 13.06
CA ASN A 96 -4.80 -7.34 13.76
C ASN A 96 -4.75 -6.59 15.09
N SER A 97 -5.54 -5.50 15.19
CA SER A 97 -5.58 -4.65 16.38
C SER A 97 -6.22 -5.35 17.59
N ASN A 98 -7.13 -6.30 17.37
CA ASN A 98 -7.80 -7.01 18.44
C ASN A 98 -6.87 -8.00 19.15
N THR A 99 -6.06 -8.74 18.39
CA THR A 99 -5.10 -9.71 18.93
C THR A 99 -3.72 -9.10 19.14
N LYS A 100 -3.49 -7.86 18.69
CA LYS A 100 -2.19 -7.17 18.67
C LYS A 100 -1.10 -8.00 17.97
N GLN A 101 -1.51 -8.75 16.96
CA GLN A 101 -0.62 -9.58 16.14
C GLN A 101 -0.48 -9.00 14.74
N GLY A 102 0.68 -9.18 14.17
CA GLY A 102 0.97 -8.82 12.79
C GLY A 102 2.06 -9.69 12.21
N GLY A 103 2.20 -9.67 10.91
CA GLY A 103 3.23 -10.46 10.25
C GLY A 103 3.25 -10.30 8.75
N ILE A 104 4.15 -11.03 8.13
CA ILE A 104 4.32 -11.10 6.69
C ILE A 104 3.66 -12.38 6.18
N LEU A 105 2.80 -12.25 5.17
CA LEU A 105 2.10 -13.39 4.56
C LEU A 105 2.87 -13.99 3.38
N GLY A 106 3.60 -13.16 2.66
CA GLY A 106 4.34 -13.61 1.48
C GLY A 106 4.86 -12.45 0.66
N LYS A 107 5.50 -12.79 -0.45
CA LYS A 107 6.07 -11.85 -1.40
C LYS A 107 5.64 -12.21 -2.81
N ILE A 108 5.21 -11.21 -3.57
CA ILE A 108 4.75 -11.37 -4.95
C ILE A 108 5.62 -10.49 -5.85
N TYR A 109 6.13 -11.06 -6.93
CA TYR A 109 6.74 -10.30 -8.02
C TYR A 109 5.67 -9.97 -9.05
N PRO A 110 5.40 -8.69 -9.37
CA PRO A 110 4.33 -8.33 -10.30
C PRO A 110 4.54 -8.93 -11.69
N THR A 111 3.54 -9.65 -12.18
CA THR A 111 3.54 -10.27 -13.51
C THR A 111 2.31 -9.83 -14.30
N GLU A 112 1.13 -10.38 -13.96
CA GLU A 112 -0.15 -10.04 -14.57
C GLU A 112 -1.14 -9.69 -13.45
N ILE A 113 -1.82 -8.55 -13.59
CA ILE A 113 -2.59 -7.95 -12.50
C ILE A 113 -3.72 -8.86 -11.98
N ASN A 114 -4.48 -9.49 -12.85
CA ASN A 114 -5.60 -10.33 -12.43
C ASN A 114 -5.13 -11.58 -11.70
N HIS A 115 -4.03 -12.17 -12.17
CA HIS A 115 -3.40 -13.31 -11.51
C HIS A 115 -2.85 -12.93 -10.14
N ASP A 116 -2.14 -11.82 -10.05
CA ASP A 116 -1.50 -11.37 -8.82
C ASP A 116 -2.54 -10.96 -7.76
N LEU A 117 -3.62 -10.30 -8.16
CA LEU A 117 -4.71 -9.94 -7.25
C LEU A 117 -5.45 -11.17 -6.73
N ALA A 118 -5.67 -12.18 -7.57
CA ALA A 118 -6.28 -13.44 -7.15
C ALA A 118 -5.40 -14.19 -6.15
N LEU A 119 -4.09 -14.20 -6.37
CA LEU A 119 -3.12 -14.79 -5.45
C LEU A 119 -3.09 -14.06 -4.11
N LEU A 120 -3.10 -12.72 -4.13
CA LEU A 120 -3.17 -11.88 -2.94
C LEU A 120 -4.44 -12.19 -2.13
N LYS A 121 -5.58 -12.24 -2.77
CA LYS A 121 -6.86 -12.58 -2.13
C LYS A 121 -6.80 -13.95 -1.45
N GLN A 122 -6.26 -14.94 -2.14
CA GLN A 122 -6.13 -16.30 -1.64
C GLN A 122 -5.22 -16.37 -0.40
N LEU A 123 -4.08 -15.69 -0.44
CA LEU A 123 -3.13 -15.67 0.67
C LEU A 123 -3.73 -15.05 1.94
N TYR A 124 -4.43 -13.94 1.81
CA TYR A 124 -5.08 -13.31 2.97
C TYR A 124 -6.19 -14.19 3.55
N LYS A 125 -6.98 -14.84 2.71
CA LYS A 125 -8.03 -15.73 3.15
C LYS A 125 -7.48 -16.96 3.86
N ASP A 126 -6.51 -17.63 3.27
CA ASP A 126 -5.97 -18.89 3.79
C ASP A 126 -5.15 -18.68 5.08
N LYS A 127 -4.37 -17.62 5.16
CA LYS A 127 -3.44 -17.42 6.27
C LYS A 127 -4.03 -16.65 7.45
N VAL A 128 -4.95 -15.72 7.21
CA VAL A 128 -5.51 -14.86 8.26
C VAL A 128 -7.03 -14.79 8.26
N GLY A 129 -7.70 -15.51 7.36
CA GLY A 129 -9.15 -15.52 7.27
C GLY A 129 -9.77 -14.19 6.82
N LEU A 130 -8.98 -13.31 6.20
CA LEU A 130 -9.43 -12.02 5.72
C LEU A 130 -9.93 -12.12 4.29
N ASP A 131 -11.18 -11.73 4.08
CA ASP A 131 -11.80 -11.73 2.75
C ASP A 131 -11.63 -10.36 2.09
N ILE A 132 -10.66 -10.29 1.17
CA ILE A 132 -10.37 -9.07 0.42
C ILE A 132 -11.22 -9.03 -0.85
N VAL A 133 -11.85 -7.89 -1.10
CA VAL A 133 -12.58 -7.65 -2.34
C VAL A 133 -11.61 -7.08 -3.38
N ILE A 134 -11.41 -7.79 -4.47
CA ILE A 134 -10.60 -7.33 -5.60
C ILE A 134 -11.49 -6.70 -6.67
N PRO A 135 -10.97 -5.70 -7.43
CA PRO A 135 -11.74 -5.13 -8.53
C PRO A 135 -11.96 -6.15 -9.63
N GLU A 136 -13.06 -5.99 -10.37
CA GLU A 136 -13.33 -6.84 -11.52
C GLU A 136 -12.28 -6.67 -12.61
N PRO A 137 -11.97 -7.74 -13.37
CA PRO A 137 -11.02 -7.64 -14.46
C PRO A 137 -11.47 -6.61 -15.49
N LYS A 138 -10.57 -5.72 -15.84
CA LYS A 138 -10.81 -4.81 -16.97
C LYS A 138 -10.53 -5.57 -18.26
N ASN A 139 -11.52 -5.67 -19.10
CA ASN A 139 -11.39 -6.22 -20.43
C ASN A 139 -10.61 -5.26 -21.34
#